data_103d01f87b0889cc2d2e1c6431822020
#
_entry.id   103d01f87b0889cc2d2e1c6431822020
#
_cell.length_a   1.000
_cell.length_b   1.000
_cell.length_c   1.000
_cell.angle_alpha   90.00
_cell.angle_beta   90.00
_cell.angle_gamma   90.00
#
_symmetry.space_group_name_H-M   'P 1'
#
loop_
_entity.id
_entity.type
_entity.pdbx_description
1 polymer ?
#
loop_
_entity_poly.entity_id
_entity_poly.type
_entity_poly.pdbx_seq_one_letter_code
_entity_poly.pdbx_strand_id
1 'polypeptide(L)'
;HSWTDYLEKVSRDREGRDLPPGRVSATMLFAFVGRDLVGRVHIRHALTPELLAVGGHIGYGVRPAHRGNGYATAMLTHGLDVLRERGLARALVTCDEVNRASQRTIERCAGVLENTVETGDGIPKRRYWIDLAPRA
;
A
#
# COMPACT_ATOMS: atom_id res chain seq x y z
N HIS A 1 -16.60 11.62 -11.67
CA HIS A 1 -15.26 11.70 -12.25
C HIS A 1 -14.35 10.67 -11.62
N SER A 2 -13.35 10.30 -12.33
CA SER A 2 -12.46 9.23 -11.92
C SER A 2 -11.11 9.78 -11.47
N TRP A 3 -10.70 9.42 -10.27
CA TRP A 3 -9.34 9.72 -9.79
C TRP A 3 -8.29 8.98 -10.65
N THR A 4 -8.67 7.86 -11.29
CA THR A 4 -7.76 7.07 -12.12
C THR A 4 -7.36 7.77 -13.40
N ASP A 5 -8.05 8.84 -13.79
CA ASP A 5 -7.71 9.59 -14.98
C ASP A 5 -6.36 10.27 -14.86
N TYR A 6 -5.85 10.39 -13.63
CA TYR A 6 -4.64 11.13 -13.42
C TYR A 6 -3.83 10.55 -12.26
N LEU A 7 -2.91 9.64 -12.59
CA LEU A 7 -2.02 9.04 -11.62
C LEU A 7 -0.58 9.22 -12.08
N GLU A 8 0.20 9.97 -11.33
CA GLU A 8 1.60 10.21 -11.63
C GLU A 8 2.48 9.21 -10.91
N LYS A 9 3.34 8.53 -11.66
CA LYS A 9 4.22 7.49 -11.14
C LYS A 9 5.65 7.99 -11.05
N VAL A 10 6.23 7.87 -9.86
CA VAL A 10 7.64 8.14 -9.62
C VAL A 10 8.29 6.86 -9.11
N SER A 11 9.24 6.32 -9.87
CA SER A 11 9.99 5.14 -9.46
C SER A 11 11.30 5.56 -8.82
N ARG A 12 11.63 4.94 -7.68
CA ARG A 12 12.89 5.13 -6.99
C ARG A 12 13.56 3.78 -6.81
N ASP A 13 14.87 3.75 -7.00
CA ASP A 13 15.69 2.58 -6.68
C ASP A 13 15.17 1.30 -7.33
N ARG A 14 14.82 1.39 -8.61
CA ARG A 14 14.17 0.31 -9.34
C ARG A 14 14.94 -1.00 -9.32
N GLU A 15 16.25 -0.91 -9.39
CA GLU A 15 17.11 -2.10 -9.47
C GLU A 15 17.61 -2.56 -8.12
N GLY A 16 17.31 -1.83 -7.04
CA GLY A 16 17.81 -2.15 -5.72
C GLY A 16 19.30 -1.94 -5.54
N ARG A 17 19.99 -1.32 -6.54
CA ARG A 17 21.41 -1.01 -6.44
C ARG A 17 21.61 0.28 -5.67
N ASP A 18 22.70 0.38 -4.95
CA ASP A 18 23.10 1.58 -4.21
C ASP A 18 22.11 1.98 -3.12
N LEU A 19 21.25 1.04 -2.71
CA LEU A 19 20.34 1.29 -1.61
C LEU A 19 21.06 1.14 -0.27
N PRO A 20 20.76 2.02 0.71
CA PRO A 20 21.25 1.80 2.07
C PRO A 20 20.80 0.45 2.62
N PRO A 21 21.55 -0.14 3.55
CA PRO A 21 21.13 -1.38 4.20
C PRO A 21 19.73 -1.25 4.79
N GLY A 22 18.91 -2.30 4.63
CA GLY A 22 17.54 -2.33 5.15
C GLY A 22 16.52 -1.65 4.25
N ARG A 23 16.94 -1.09 3.12
CA ARG A 23 16.04 -0.51 2.14
C ARG A 23 15.81 -1.45 0.97
N VAL A 24 14.61 -1.34 0.36
CA VAL A 24 14.22 -2.11 -0.81
C VAL A 24 13.81 -1.17 -1.91
N SER A 25 13.83 -1.63 -3.16
CA SER A 25 13.30 -0.83 -4.26
C SER A 25 11.81 -0.57 -4.07
N ALA A 26 11.35 0.58 -4.53
CA ALA A 26 9.99 1.03 -4.29
C ALA A 26 9.46 1.87 -5.45
N THR A 27 8.14 1.94 -5.54
CA THR A 27 7.41 2.81 -6.46
C THR A 27 6.54 3.74 -5.62
N MET A 28 6.56 5.03 -5.93
CA MET A 28 5.67 6.01 -5.32
C MET A 28 4.70 6.49 -6.39
N LEU A 29 3.41 6.46 -6.08
CA LEU A 29 2.37 7.00 -6.95
C LEU A 29 1.68 8.15 -6.23
N PHE A 30 1.41 9.23 -6.98
CA PHE A 30 0.65 10.37 -6.49
C PHE A 30 -0.67 10.42 -7.24
N ALA A 31 -1.76 10.55 -6.50
CA ALA A 31 -3.11 10.57 -7.06
C ALA A 31 -3.64 11.99 -7.10
N PHE A 32 -4.16 12.38 -8.25
CA PHE A 32 -4.74 13.71 -8.47
C PHE A 32 -6.17 13.59 -8.95
N VAL A 33 -6.98 14.59 -8.59
CA VAL A 33 -8.27 14.83 -9.23
C VAL A 33 -8.17 16.24 -9.82
N GLY A 34 -8.15 16.35 -11.14
CA GLY A 34 -7.80 17.60 -11.79
C GLY A 34 -6.38 18.00 -11.40
N ARG A 35 -6.24 19.17 -10.76
CA ARG A 35 -4.94 19.66 -10.27
C ARG A 35 -4.73 19.41 -8.78
N ASP A 36 -5.71 18.82 -8.11
CA ASP A 36 -5.64 18.61 -6.67
C ASP A 36 -4.97 17.29 -6.35
N LEU A 37 -3.91 17.35 -5.57
CA LEU A 37 -3.29 16.15 -5.02
C LEU A 37 -4.22 15.60 -3.94
N VAL A 38 -4.74 14.38 -4.14
CA VAL A 38 -5.67 13.78 -3.19
C VAL A 38 -5.02 12.76 -2.28
N GLY A 39 -3.88 12.18 -2.71
CA GLY A 39 -3.20 11.20 -1.89
C GLY A 39 -1.98 10.61 -2.56
N ARG A 40 -1.39 9.63 -1.88
CA ARG A 40 -0.21 8.94 -2.39
C ARG A 40 -0.26 7.47 -1.98
N VAL A 41 0.43 6.64 -2.75
CA VAL A 41 0.65 5.23 -2.39
C VAL A 41 2.12 4.90 -2.59
N HIS A 42 2.71 4.28 -1.57
CA HIS A 42 4.10 3.85 -1.56
C HIS A 42 4.12 2.32 -1.66
N ILE A 43 4.82 1.79 -2.65
CA ILE A 43 4.82 0.36 -2.93
C ILE A 43 6.25 -0.14 -2.84
N ARG A 44 6.51 -0.99 -1.85
CA ARG A 44 7.81 -1.64 -1.68
C ARG A 44 7.78 -2.97 -2.43
N HIS A 45 8.81 -3.22 -3.25
CA HIS A 45 8.80 -4.37 -4.14
C HIS A 45 9.24 -5.66 -3.46
N ALA A 46 9.77 -5.56 -2.25
CA ALA A 46 10.20 -6.71 -1.45
C ALA A 46 10.03 -6.38 0.03
N LEU A 47 10.20 -7.37 0.88
CA LEU A 47 10.12 -7.20 2.33
C LEU A 47 11.47 -7.48 2.97
N THR A 48 11.87 -6.62 3.90
CA THR A 48 12.91 -6.92 4.88
C THR A 48 12.25 -7.60 6.09
N PRO A 49 13.00 -8.17 7.04
CA PRO A 49 12.39 -8.70 8.27
C PRO A 49 11.55 -7.66 9.01
N GLU A 50 11.99 -6.40 9.03
CA GLU A 50 11.24 -5.31 9.67
C GLU A 50 9.93 -5.03 8.96
N LEU A 51 9.97 -4.99 7.62
CA LEU A 51 8.76 -4.74 6.81
C LEU A 51 7.80 -5.91 6.85
N LEU A 52 8.32 -7.14 6.99
CA LEU A 52 7.48 -8.33 7.16
C LEU A 52 6.75 -8.28 8.50
N ALA A 53 7.40 -7.79 9.54
CA ALA A 53 6.78 -7.63 10.85
C ALA A 53 5.74 -6.49 10.82
N VAL A 54 6.14 -5.31 10.35
CA VAL A 54 5.31 -4.10 10.30
C VAL A 54 5.70 -3.28 9.09
N GLY A 55 4.74 -2.64 8.46
CA GLY A 55 4.96 -1.80 7.29
C GLY A 55 4.46 -2.44 6.00
N GLY A 56 4.86 -3.66 5.74
CA GLY A 56 4.39 -4.41 4.58
C GLY A 56 4.85 -3.84 3.24
N HIS A 57 4.18 -4.27 2.17
CA HIS A 57 4.49 -3.84 0.80
C HIS A 57 3.89 -2.49 0.45
N ILE A 58 2.69 -2.17 0.93
CA ILE A 58 1.95 -1.00 0.47
C ILE A 58 1.53 -0.13 1.65
N GLY A 59 1.91 1.15 1.57
CA GLY A 59 1.39 2.18 2.44
C GLY A 59 0.70 3.24 1.60
N TYR A 60 -0.41 3.77 2.07
CA TYR A 60 -1.15 4.79 1.33
C TYR A 60 -1.76 5.81 2.27
N GLY A 61 -2.05 6.99 1.74
CA GLY A 61 -2.70 8.04 2.50
C GLY A 61 -3.54 8.92 1.59
N VAL A 62 -4.71 9.31 2.09
CA VAL A 62 -5.62 10.23 1.42
C VAL A 62 -5.67 11.51 2.23
N ARG A 63 -5.52 12.65 1.58
CA ARG A 63 -5.60 13.94 2.26
C ARG A 63 -6.98 14.09 2.92
N PRO A 64 -7.05 14.68 4.13
CA PRO A 64 -8.32 14.74 4.87
C PRO A 64 -9.49 15.30 4.09
N ALA A 65 -9.28 16.33 3.26
CA ALA A 65 -10.34 16.95 2.47
C ALA A 65 -10.93 16.02 1.40
N HIS A 66 -10.25 14.92 1.09
CA HIS A 66 -10.65 14.00 0.01
C HIS A 66 -11.06 12.62 0.52
N ARG A 67 -11.17 12.43 1.82
CA ARG A 67 -11.58 11.16 2.41
C ARG A 67 -13.06 10.89 2.14
N GLY A 68 -13.43 9.61 2.18
CA GLY A 68 -14.82 9.20 2.00
C GLY A 68 -15.27 9.10 0.54
N ASN A 69 -14.34 9.16 -0.41
CA ASN A 69 -14.65 9.14 -1.84
C ASN A 69 -14.14 7.88 -2.56
N GLY A 70 -13.67 6.89 -1.81
CA GLY A 70 -13.18 5.65 -2.39
C GLY A 70 -11.75 5.70 -2.94
N TYR A 71 -11.04 6.80 -2.74
CA TYR A 71 -9.69 6.95 -3.29
C TYR A 71 -8.70 5.97 -2.68
N ALA A 72 -8.82 5.67 -1.38
CA ALA A 72 -7.93 4.72 -0.72
C ALA A 72 -8.03 3.33 -1.35
N THR A 73 -9.26 2.85 -1.58
CA THR A 73 -9.48 1.54 -2.23
C THR A 73 -8.87 1.50 -3.61
N ALA A 74 -9.05 2.57 -4.37
CA ALA A 74 -8.52 2.68 -5.72
C ALA A 74 -6.99 2.73 -5.72
N MET A 75 -6.39 3.47 -4.79
CA MET A 75 -4.93 3.54 -4.68
C MET A 75 -4.34 2.19 -4.26
N LEU A 76 -4.97 1.51 -3.31
CA LEU A 76 -4.51 0.17 -2.92
C LEU A 76 -4.61 -0.80 -4.10
N THR A 77 -5.68 -0.75 -4.86
CA THR A 77 -5.85 -1.59 -6.06
C THR A 77 -4.70 -1.36 -7.06
N HIS A 78 -4.32 -0.12 -7.29
CA HIS A 78 -3.18 0.18 -8.17
C HIS A 78 -1.87 -0.35 -7.62
N GLY A 79 -1.66 -0.22 -6.31
CA GLY A 79 -0.47 -0.78 -5.67
C GLY A 79 -0.39 -2.29 -5.83
N LEU A 80 -1.52 -2.97 -5.69
CA LEU A 80 -1.59 -4.42 -5.88
C LEU A 80 -1.27 -4.80 -7.33
N ASP A 81 -1.73 -4.01 -8.30
CA ASP A 81 -1.42 -4.26 -9.71
C ASP A 81 0.08 -4.11 -9.98
N VAL A 82 0.74 -3.12 -9.40
CA VAL A 82 2.19 -2.97 -9.53
C VAL A 82 2.92 -4.21 -9.01
N LEU A 83 2.53 -4.72 -7.86
CA LEU A 83 3.17 -5.91 -7.29
C LEU A 83 2.86 -7.16 -8.12
N ARG A 84 1.64 -7.28 -8.64
CA ARG A 84 1.26 -8.39 -9.50
C ARG A 84 2.11 -8.41 -10.77
N GLU A 85 2.32 -7.25 -11.40
CA GLU A 85 3.17 -7.12 -12.57
C GLU A 85 4.61 -7.50 -12.30
N ARG A 86 5.07 -7.33 -11.06
CA ARG A 86 6.42 -7.72 -10.64
C ARG A 86 6.52 -9.19 -10.25
N GLY A 87 5.43 -9.94 -10.36
CA GLY A 87 5.44 -11.38 -10.13
C GLY A 87 5.28 -11.81 -8.68
N LEU A 88 4.91 -10.91 -7.78
CA LEU A 88 4.67 -11.30 -6.40
C LEU A 88 3.39 -12.12 -6.29
N ALA A 89 3.42 -13.16 -5.46
CA ALA A 89 2.25 -14.03 -5.26
C ALA A 89 1.23 -13.42 -4.32
N ARG A 90 1.67 -12.60 -3.38
CA ARG A 90 0.78 -11.94 -2.41
C ARG A 90 1.44 -10.68 -1.86
N ALA A 91 0.59 -9.79 -1.34
CA ALA A 91 1.03 -8.54 -0.74
C ALA A 91 0.65 -8.51 0.73
N LEU A 92 1.57 -8.00 1.55
CA LEU A 92 1.31 -7.70 2.95
C LEU A 92 0.95 -6.23 3.06
N VAL A 93 -0.21 -5.95 3.68
CA VAL A 93 -0.66 -4.59 3.94
C VAL A 93 -1.00 -4.48 5.42
N THR A 94 -0.47 -3.47 6.07
CA THR A 94 -0.69 -3.28 7.51
C THR A 94 -1.43 -1.98 7.78
N CYS A 95 -2.13 -1.94 8.89
CA CYS A 95 -2.77 -0.72 9.36
C CYS A 95 -2.89 -0.74 10.88
N ASP A 96 -3.06 0.44 11.46
CA ASP A 96 -3.32 0.52 12.91
C ASP A 96 -4.66 -0.15 13.25
N GLU A 97 -4.70 -0.85 14.37
CA GLU A 97 -5.91 -1.53 14.81
C GLU A 97 -7.07 -0.57 15.04
N VAL A 98 -6.77 0.70 15.34
CA VAL A 98 -7.81 1.71 15.54
C VAL A 98 -8.27 2.34 14.22
N ASN A 99 -7.61 2.08 13.11
CA ASN A 99 -7.93 2.69 11.82
C ASN A 99 -8.95 1.83 11.07
N ARG A 100 -10.22 1.99 11.41
CA ARG A 100 -11.31 1.19 10.84
C ARG A 100 -11.49 1.44 9.34
N ALA A 101 -11.26 2.67 8.88
CA ALA A 101 -11.38 2.98 7.46
C ALA A 101 -10.37 2.20 6.64
N SER A 102 -9.13 2.11 7.11
CA SER A 102 -8.10 1.33 6.43
C SER A 102 -8.40 -0.17 6.47
N GLN A 103 -8.90 -0.68 7.59
CA GLN A 103 -9.32 -2.08 7.68
C GLN A 103 -10.36 -2.41 6.62
N ARG A 104 -11.39 -1.56 6.48
CA ARG A 104 -12.43 -1.76 5.47
C ARG A 104 -11.87 -1.71 4.05
N THR A 105 -10.95 -0.78 3.80
CA THR A 105 -10.30 -0.66 2.49
C THR A 105 -9.54 -1.95 2.14
N ILE A 106 -8.74 -2.45 3.08
CA ILE A 106 -7.95 -3.66 2.87
C ILE A 106 -8.86 -4.88 2.67
N GLU A 107 -9.93 -4.97 3.47
CA GLU A 107 -10.88 -6.08 3.37
C GLU A 107 -11.66 -6.04 2.06
N ARG A 108 -11.99 -4.86 1.54
CA ARG A 108 -12.60 -4.72 0.21
C ARG A 108 -11.67 -5.19 -0.91
N CYS A 109 -10.38 -5.14 -0.69
CA CYS A 109 -9.37 -5.65 -1.64
C CYS A 109 -9.02 -7.11 -1.35
N ALA A 110 -9.87 -7.84 -0.64
CA ALA A 110 -9.74 -9.26 -0.32
C ALA A 110 -8.59 -9.54 0.67
N GLY A 111 -8.26 -8.59 1.51
CA GLY A 111 -7.27 -8.79 2.57
C GLY A 111 -7.78 -9.75 3.64
N VAL A 112 -6.91 -10.68 4.01
CA VAL A 112 -7.17 -11.66 5.07
C VAL A 112 -6.25 -11.37 6.24
N LEU A 113 -6.83 -11.15 7.41
CA LEU A 113 -6.06 -10.86 8.62
C LEU A 113 -5.28 -12.08 9.06
N GLU A 114 -3.96 -11.92 9.20
CA GLU A 114 -3.12 -12.96 9.76
C GLU A 114 -3.03 -12.82 11.28
N ASN A 115 -2.64 -11.63 11.74
CA ASN A 115 -2.45 -11.37 13.17
C ASN A 115 -2.39 -9.88 13.43
N THR A 116 -2.33 -9.55 14.71
CA THR A 116 -2.10 -8.20 15.20
C THR A 116 -0.79 -8.23 16.00
N VAL A 117 0.06 -7.23 15.78
CA VAL A 117 1.36 -7.17 16.46
C VAL A 117 1.51 -5.86 17.24
N GLU A 118 2.24 -5.94 18.35
CA GLU A 118 2.60 -4.77 19.15
C GLU A 118 3.91 -4.19 18.64
N THR A 119 4.00 -2.87 18.57
CA THR A 119 5.17 -2.18 18.01
C THR A 119 5.87 -1.25 19.00
N GLY A 120 5.46 -1.27 20.25
CA GLY A 120 6.10 -0.44 21.27
C GLY A 120 5.56 0.99 21.36
N ASP A 121 4.75 1.42 20.40
CA ASP A 121 4.12 2.76 20.43
C ASP A 121 2.74 2.75 21.10
N GLY A 122 2.31 1.57 21.58
CA GLY A 122 1.01 1.41 22.23
C GLY A 122 -0.16 1.19 21.28
N ILE A 123 0.08 1.22 19.98
CA ILE A 123 -0.97 1.02 18.97
C ILE A 123 -0.68 -0.27 18.21
N PRO A 124 -1.47 -1.34 18.43
CA PRO A 124 -1.28 -2.58 17.68
C PRO A 124 -1.47 -2.36 16.18
N LYS A 125 -0.77 -3.14 15.39
CA LYS A 125 -0.86 -3.12 13.92
C LYS A 125 -1.49 -4.42 13.45
N ARG A 126 -2.48 -4.33 12.57
CA ARG A 126 -3.07 -5.48 11.90
C ARG A 126 -2.28 -5.79 10.65
N ARG A 127 -2.02 -7.07 10.42
CA ARG A 127 -1.29 -7.57 9.25
C ARG A 127 -2.24 -8.38 8.39
N TYR A 128 -2.46 -7.90 7.16
CA TYR A 128 -3.34 -8.54 6.19
C TYR A 128 -2.54 -9.01 4.99
N TRP A 129 -2.90 -10.19 4.48
CA TRP A 129 -2.36 -10.69 3.23
C TRP A 129 -3.41 -10.62 2.14
N ILE A 130 -3.00 -10.17 0.97
CA ILE A 130 -3.86 -10.09 -0.21
C ILE A 130 -3.25 -10.97 -1.31
N ASP A 131 -4.02 -11.91 -1.83
CA ASP A 131 -3.59 -12.80 -2.89
C ASP A 131 -3.47 -12.02 -4.20
N LEU A 132 -2.35 -12.20 -4.90
CA LEU A 132 -2.07 -11.55 -6.18
C LEU A 132 -2.10 -12.53 -7.34
N ALA A 133 -2.85 -13.63 -7.22
CA ALA A 133 -2.96 -14.59 -8.29
C ALA A 133 -3.32 -13.89 -9.62
N PRO A 134 -2.77 -14.35 -10.76
CA PRO A 134 -3.09 -13.74 -12.04
C PRO A 134 -4.59 -13.79 -12.31
N ARG A 135 -5.11 -12.72 -12.88
CA ARG A 135 -6.50 -12.71 -13.32
C ARG A 135 -6.64 -13.62 -14.54
N ALA A 136 -7.70 -14.41 -14.54
CA ALA A 136 -7.99 -15.30 -15.64
C ALA A 136 -8.32 -14.51 -16.91
#